data_015c18b6134e98f0b9c84e85ecdbec10
#
_entry.id   015c18b6134e98f0b9c84e85ecdbec10
#
_cell.length_a   1.000
_cell.length_b   1.000
_cell.length_c   1.000
_cell.angle_alpha   90.00
_cell.angle_beta   90.00
_cell.angle_gamma   90.00
#
_symmetry.space_group_name_H-M   'P 1'
#
loop_
_entity.id
_entity.type
_entity.pdbx_description
1 polymer ?
#
loop_
_entity_poly.entity_id
_entity_poly.type
_entity_poly.pdbx_seq_one_letter_code
_entity_poly.pdbx_strand_id
1 'polypeptide(L)'
;MKVCIAGGGRVGMYLAQSLLSHHHKVTIIEPQEALCRTLADTLDIPVICGDSLSFDTLRTADVASCDAFVAVTNTDETNLVACQIAKREFGVNRTVARASNPKNRDILHTLGVDTVVCGTDNLSHILEREIETDTIRQLLSLGGGTASLNEILLPEDFQFAGKEIKAVSYTHLRAHETRSN
;
A
#
# COMPACT_ATOMS: atom_id res chain seq x y z
N MET A 1 2.69 17.37 -1.67
CA MET A 1 2.86 16.57 -2.89
C MET A 1 1.61 16.67 -3.74
N LYS A 2 1.74 16.52 -5.05
CA LYS A 2 0.62 16.37 -5.99
C LYS A 2 0.52 14.90 -6.39
N VAL A 3 -0.63 14.29 -6.15
CA VAL A 3 -0.85 12.86 -6.35
C VAL A 3 -2.02 12.65 -7.30
N CYS A 4 -1.83 11.83 -8.33
CA CYS A 4 -2.91 11.36 -9.19
C CYS A 4 -3.29 9.93 -8.82
N ILE A 5 -4.57 9.66 -8.64
CA ILE A 5 -5.11 8.35 -8.29
C ILE A 5 -5.95 7.82 -9.45
N ALA A 6 -5.58 6.70 -10.02
CA ALA A 6 -6.38 5.96 -11.00
C ALA A 6 -7.27 4.93 -10.27
N GLY A 7 -8.57 5.15 -10.34
CA GLY A 7 -9.62 4.38 -9.69
C GLY A 7 -10.25 5.12 -8.50
N GLY A 8 -11.53 5.48 -8.65
CA GLY A 8 -12.34 6.20 -7.67
C GLY A 8 -13.16 5.30 -6.76
N GLY A 9 -12.93 3.99 -6.76
CA GLY A 9 -13.60 3.05 -5.86
C GLY A 9 -13.27 3.28 -4.39
N ARG A 10 -13.70 2.37 -3.51
CA ARG A 10 -13.52 2.53 -2.04
C ARG A 10 -12.08 2.86 -1.65
N VAL A 11 -11.10 2.13 -2.18
CA VAL A 11 -9.68 2.35 -1.85
C VAL A 11 -9.21 3.72 -2.31
N GLY A 12 -9.53 4.11 -3.55
CA GLY A 12 -9.13 5.40 -4.10
C GLY A 12 -9.76 6.57 -3.35
N MET A 13 -11.05 6.49 -3.02
CA MET A 13 -11.75 7.50 -2.24
C MET A 13 -11.15 7.70 -0.84
N TYR A 14 -10.94 6.61 -0.07
CA TYR A 14 -10.33 6.70 1.26
C TYR A 14 -8.88 7.17 1.22
N LEU A 15 -8.12 6.75 0.21
CA LEU A 15 -6.76 7.24 0.00
C LEU A 15 -6.76 8.74 -0.27
N ALA A 16 -7.66 9.22 -1.14
CA ALA A 16 -7.80 10.64 -1.42
C ALA A 16 -8.13 11.44 -0.16
N GLN A 17 -9.10 11.01 0.65
CA GLN A 17 -9.45 11.64 1.92
C GLN A 17 -8.23 11.71 2.87
N SER A 18 -7.51 10.61 3.01
CA SER A 18 -6.30 10.56 3.85
C SER A 18 -5.22 11.53 3.34
N LEU A 19 -4.97 11.58 2.04
CA LEU A 19 -3.97 12.48 1.46
C LEU A 19 -4.38 13.96 1.62
N LEU A 20 -5.66 14.27 1.47
CA LEU A 20 -6.19 15.62 1.69
C LEU A 20 -6.03 16.07 3.14
N SER A 21 -6.29 15.19 4.12
CA SER A 21 -6.08 15.50 5.55
C SER A 21 -4.62 15.80 5.89
N HIS A 22 -3.68 15.31 5.09
CA HIS A 22 -2.24 15.61 5.18
C HIS A 22 -1.81 16.76 4.23
N HIS A 23 -2.77 17.57 3.75
CA HIS A 23 -2.51 18.74 2.89
C HIS A 23 -1.84 18.42 1.55
N HIS A 24 -2.05 17.22 0.99
CA HIS A 24 -1.62 16.89 -0.37
C HIS A 24 -2.67 17.34 -1.39
N LYS A 25 -2.23 17.67 -2.61
CA LYS A 25 -3.14 17.91 -3.74
C LYS A 25 -3.44 16.59 -4.41
N VAL A 26 -4.72 16.29 -4.63
CA VAL A 26 -5.16 15.03 -5.19
C VAL A 26 -6.02 15.27 -6.43
N THR A 27 -5.81 14.46 -7.47
CA THR A 27 -6.69 14.33 -8.63
C THR A 27 -7.08 12.86 -8.76
N ILE A 28 -8.35 12.56 -9.04
CA ILE A 28 -8.82 11.20 -9.28
C ILE A 28 -9.19 11.03 -10.75
N ILE A 29 -8.83 9.89 -11.34
CA ILE A 29 -9.30 9.43 -12.65
C ILE A 29 -10.23 8.24 -12.43
N GLU A 30 -11.46 8.31 -12.94
CA GLU A 30 -12.47 7.26 -12.78
C GLU A 30 -13.32 7.16 -14.07
N PRO A 31 -13.51 5.96 -14.63
CA PRO A 31 -14.29 5.83 -15.87
C PRO A 31 -15.81 5.91 -15.67
N GLN A 32 -16.33 5.62 -14.48
CA GLN A 32 -17.77 5.61 -14.21
C GLN A 32 -18.29 7.01 -13.89
N GLU A 33 -19.10 7.59 -14.78
CA GLU A 33 -19.62 8.95 -14.63
C GLU A 33 -20.38 9.18 -13.33
N ALA A 34 -21.21 8.21 -12.90
CA ALA A 34 -21.97 8.30 -11.66
C ALA A 34 -21.04 8.40 -10.44
N LEU A 35 -19.92 7.65 -10.44
CA LEU A 35 -18.94 7.68 -9.37
C LEU A 35 -18.12 8.98 -9.41
N CYS A 36 -17.80 9.48 -10.60
CA CYS A 36 -17.13 10.78 -10.75
C CYS A 36 -17.90 11.92 -10.09
N ARG A 37 -19.22 11.95 -10.31
CA ARG A 37 -20.10 12.97 -9.69
C ARG A 37 -20.08 12.84 -8.16
N THR A 38 -20.26 11.62 -7.64
CA THR A 38 -20.23 11.36 -6.20
C THR A 38 -18.90 11.79 -5.56
N LEU A 39 -17.79 11.49 -6.22
CA LEU A 39 -16.46 11.85 -5.73
C LEU A 39 -16.23 13.36 -5.73
N ALA A 40 -16.63 14.05 -6.80
CA ALA A 40 -16.53 15.51 -6.90
C ALA A 40 -17.34 16.21 -5.81
N ASP A 41 -18.59 15.76 -5.58
CA ASP A 41 -19.47 16.32 -4.54
C ASP A 41 -18.96 16.06 -3.12
N THR A 42 -18.26 14.92 -2.92
CA THR A 42 -17.82 14.49 -1.58
C THR A 42 -16.47 15.06 -1.18
N LEU A 43 -15.54 15.20 -2.13
CA LEU A 43 -14.14 15.47 -1.82
C LEU A 43 -13.66 16.88 -2.20
N ASP A 44 -14.46 17.64 -2.95
CA ASP A 44 -14.08 18.97 -3.47
C ASP A 44 -12.68 18.98 -4.15
N ILE A 45 -12.43 18.01 -5.01
CA ILE A 45 -11.18 17.82 -5.74
C ILE A 45 -11.44 17.66 -7.24
N PRO A 46 -10.43 17.88 -8.10
CA PRO A 46 -10.52 17.52 -9.50
C PRO A 46 -10.76 16.02 -9.70
N VAL A 47 -11.87 15.67 -10.36
CA VAL A 47 -12.19 14.30 -10.77
C VAL A 47 -12.29 14.28 -12.28
N ILE A 48 -11.44 13.52 -12.94
CA ILE A 48 -11.40 13.37 -14.39
C ILE A 48 -12.16 12.09 -14.77
N CYS A 49 -13.27 12.28 -15.46
CA CYS A 49 -14.07 11.15 -15.92
C CYS A 49 -13.48 10.57 -17.21
N GLY A 50 -12.88 9.37 -17.12
CA GLY A 50 -12.23 8.75 -18.26
C GLY A 50 -11.41 7.51 -17.88
N ASP A 51 -10.89 6.86 -18.93
CA ASP A 51 -10.03 5.68 -18.77
C ASP A 51 -8.61 6.10 -18.37
N SER A 52 -8.08 5.49 -17.31
CA SER A 52 -6.70 5.69 -16.84
C SER A 52 -5.63 5.14 -17.78
N LEU A 53 -6.00 4.44 -18.84
CA LEU A 53 -5.11 3.99 -19.91
C LEU A 53 -5.10 4.96 -21.11
N SER A 54 -6.01 5.94 -21.14
CA SER A 54 -6.09 6.93 -22.21
C SER A 54 -5.10 8.06 -21.99
N PHE A 55 -4.25 8.34 -22.97
CA PHE A 55 -3.31 9.45 -22.98
C PHE A 55 -4.00 10.81 -22.80
N ASP A 56 -5.16 11.01 -23.43
CA ASP A 56 -5.90 12.26 -23.33
C ASP A 56 -6.46 12.46 -21.91
N THR A 57 -6.95 11.40 -21.28
CA THR A 57 -7.39 11.41 -19.88
C THR A 57 -6.24 11.75 -18.94
N LEU A 58 -5.10 11.09 -19.11
CA LEU A 58 -3.90 11.33 -18.29
C LEU A 58 -3.34 12.74 -18.47
N ARG A 59 -3.40 13.27 -19.69
CA ARG A 59 -3.02 14.66 -19.99
C ARG A 59 -3.98 15.65 -19.34
N THR A 60 -5.29 15.41 -19.42
CA THR A 60 -6.31 16.25 -18.77
C THR A 60 -6.16 16.24 -17.25
N ALA A 61 -5.78 15.11 -16.66
CA ALA A 61 -5.48 14.97 -15.24
C ALA A 61 -4.14 15.62 -14.83
N ASP A 62 -3.39 16.18 -15.77
CA ASP A 62 -2.08 16.81 -15.58
C ASP A 62 -1.08 15.88 -14.84
N VAL A 63 -1.06 14.60 -15.25
CA VAL A 63 -0.23 13.55 -14.64
C VAL A 63 1.25 13.89 -14.68
N ALA A 64 1.72 14.56 -15.74
CA ALA A 64 3.13 14.96 -15.88
C ALA A 64 3.63 15.89 -14.75
N SER A 65 2.73 16.62 -14.09
CA SER A 65 3.09 17.51 -12.96
C SER A 65 2.96 16.83 -11.59
N CYS A 66 2.59 15.55 -11.55
CA CYS A 66 2.39 14.83 -10.30
C CYS A 66 3.71 14.28 -9.74
N ASP A 67 3.87 14.37 -8.43
CA ASP A 67 4.98 13.75 -7.70
C ASP A 67 4.84 12.23 -7.61
N ALA A 68 3.59 11.74 -7.60
CA ALA A 68 3.27 10.31 -7.54
C ALA A 68 1.99 9.98 -8.32
N PHE A 69 1.95 8.78 -8.87
CA PHE A 69 0.78 8.18 -9.51
C PHE A 69 0.42 6.88 -8.79
N VAL A 70 -0.84 6.73 -8.40
CA VAL A 70 -1.32 5.58 -7.63
C VAL A 70 -2.45 4.89 -8.39
N ALA A 71 -2.25 3.65 -8.80
CA ALA A 71 -3.25 2.85 -9.51
C ALA A 71 -3.91 1.84 -8.57
N VAL A 72 -5.22 2.04 -8.32
CA VAL A 72 -6.05 1.23 -7.41
C VAL A 72 -7.35 0.81 -8.07
N THR A 73 -7.32 0.57 -9.37
CA THR A 73 -8.47 0.06 -10.13
C THR A 73 -8.79 -1.40 -9.75
N ASN A 74 -9.79 -1.99 -10.37
CA ASN A 74 -10.26 -3.33 -10.02
C ASN A 74 -9.38 -4.45 -10.57
N THR A 75 -8.51 -4.19 -11.56
CA THR A 75 -7.68 -5.21 -12.20
C THR A 75 -6.19 -4.89 -12.09
N ASP A 76 -5.39 -5.91 -11.84
CA ASP A 76 -3.94 -5.78 -11.68
C ASP A 76 -3.28 -5.34 -12.98
N GLU A 77 -3.82 -5.79 -14.12
CA GLU A 77 -3.34 -5.45 -15.47
C GLU A 77 -3.52 -3.97 -15.76
N THR A 78 -4.69 -3.42 -15.46
CA THR A 78 -4.94 -1.97 -15.62
C THR A 78 -4.01 -1.17 -14.73
N ASN A 79 -3.81 -1.60 -13.47
CA ASN A 79 -2.93 -0.91 -12.54
C ASN A 79 -1.47 -0.92 -13.02
N LEU A 80 -1.01 -2.04 -13.57
CA LEU A 80 0.33 -2.14 -14.15
C LEU A 80 0.49 -1.18 -15.33
N VAL A 81 -0.41 -1.27 -16.33
CA VAL A 81 -0.29 -0.49 -17.56
C VAL A 81 -0.40 1.01 -17.27
N ALA A 82 -1.35 1.42 -16.42
CA ALA A 82 -1.50 2.82 -16.01
C ALA A 82 -0.23 3.36 -15.34
N CYS A 83 0.39 2.60 -14.43
CA CYS A 83 1.66 2.96 -13.81
C CYS A 83 2.80 3.06 -14.83
N GLN A 84 2.87 2.13 -15.79
CA GLN A 84 3.89 2.17 -16.85
C GLN A 84 3.74 3.40 -17.75
N ILE A 85 2.50 3.74 -18.15
CA ILE A 85 2.23 4.94 -18.94
C ILE A 85 2.62 6.19 -18.14
N ALA A 86 2.16 6.31 -16.89
CA ALA A 86 2.49 7.45 -16.04
C ALA A 86 4.00 7.65 -15.88
N LYS A 87 4.74 6.57 -15.71
CA LYS A 87 6.19 6.62 -15.52
C LYS A 87 6.96 6.92 -16.82
N ARG A 88 6.64 6.20 -17.90
CA ARG A 88 7.43 6.26 -19.14
C ARG A 88 7.08 7.44 -20.04
N GLU A 89 5.79 7.78 -20.12
CA GLU A 89 5.30 8.79 -21.04
C GLU A 89 5.08 10.15 -20.37
N PHE A 90 4.73 10.15 -19.08
CA PHE A 90 4.50 11.38 -18.32
C PHE A 90 5.62 11.71 -17.32
N GLY A 91 6.63 10.85 -17.18
CA GLY A 91 7.81 11.12 -16.36
C GLY A 91 7.56 11.16 -14.85
N VAL A 92 6.48 10.53 -14.37
CA VAL A 92 6.20 10.49 -12.93
C VAL A 92 7.26 9.69 -12.19
N ASN A 93 7.86 10.28 -11.17
CA ASN A 93 8.99 9.69 -10.45
C ASN A 93 8.61 8.50 -9.55
N ARG A 94 7.39 8.48 -9.02
CA ARG A 94 6.93 7.43 -8.09
C ARG A 94 5.60 6.86 -8.54
N THR A 95 5.57 5.56 -8.78
CA THR A 95 4.37 4.82 -9.12
C THR A 95 4.04 3.80 -8.02
N VAL A 96 2.77 3.73 -7.65
CA VAL A 96 2.26 2.77 -6.68
C VAL A 96 1.08 2.03 -7.30
N ALA A 97 1.09 0.71 -7.24
CA ALA A 97 -0.01 -0.12 -7.73
C ALA A 97 -0.60 -1.00 -6.65
N ARG A 98 -1.92 -1.13 -6.64
CA ARG A 98 -2.60 -2.18 -5.91
C ARG A 98 -2.53 -3.48 -6.72
N ALA A 99 -2.11 -4.57 -6.08
CA ALA A 99 -2.31 -5.93 -6.57
C ALA A 99 -3.43 -6.60 -5.78
N SER A 100 -4.35 -7.24 -6.47
CA SER A 100 -5.42 -8.04 -5.87
C SER A 100 -4.97 -9.50 -5.68
N ASN A 101 -4.15 -10.00 -6.60
CA ASN A 101 -3.58 -11.33 -6.52
C ASN A 101 -2.14 -11.25 -5.95
N PRO A 102 -1.84 -11.94 -4.82
CA PRO A 102 -0.49 -11.95 -4.24
C PRO A 102 0.60 -12.40 -5.22
N LYS A 103 0.29 -13.31 -6.15
CA LYS A 103 1.24 -13.80 -7.16
C LYS A 103 1.67 -12.73 -8.16
N ASN A 104 0.86 -11.69 -8.35
CA ASN A 104 1.16 -10.60 -9.29
C ASN A 104 2.08 -9.55 -8.67
N ARG A 105 2.28 -9.54 -7.35
CA ARG A 105 3.08 -8.52 -6.65
C ARG A 105 4.49 -8.38 -7.24
N ASP A 106 5.22 -9.47 -7.30
CA ASP A 106 6.60 -9.48 -7.78
C ASP A 106 6.69 -9.22 -9.29
N ILE A 107 5.67 -9.67 -10.04
CA ILE A 107 5.57 -9.42 -11.48
C ILE A 107 5.38 -7.93 -11.75
N LEU A 108 4.45 -7.26 -11.08
CA LEU A 108 4.21 -5.82 -11.25
C LEU A 108 5.47 -5.01 -10.91
N HIS A 109 6.16 -5.37 -9.83
CA HIS A 109 7.41 -4.74 -9.43
C HIS A 109 8.51 -4.94 -10.51
N THR A 110 8.70 -6.17 -10.99
CA THR A 110 9.67 -6.49 -12.05
C THR A 110 9.36 -5.74 -13.35
N LEU A 111 8.10 -5.53 -13.65
CA LEU A 111 7.64 -4.79 -14.83
C LEU A 111 7.70 -3.26 -14.66
N GLY A 112 8.26 -2.75 -13.56
CA GLY A 112 8.67 -1.37 -13.40
C GLY A 112 7.76 -0.50 -12.53
N VAL A 113 6.80 -1.07 -11.81
CA VAL A 113 6.08 -0.35 -10.76
C VAL A 113 6.98 -0.21 -9.53
N ASP A 114 7.15 1.00 -9.01
CA ASP A 114 8.10 1.25 -7.91
C ASP A 114 7.67 0.61 -6.59
N THR A 115 6.37 0.64 -6.30
CA THR A 115 5.81 0.05 -5.08
C THR A 115 4.52 -0.70 -5.41
N VAL A 116 4.43 -1.95 -4.98
CA VAL A 116 3.22 -2.77 -5.14
C VAL A 116 2.69 -3.15 -3.78
N VAL A 117 1.41 -2.85 -3.55
CA VAL A 117 0.70 -3.18 -2.30
C VAL A 117 -0.37 -4.23 -2.60
N CYS A 118 -0.24 -5.41 -1.99
CA CYS A 118 -1.25 -6.45 -2.07
C CYS A 118 -2.16 -6.40 -0.84
N GLY A 119 -3.37 -5.84 -1.02
CA GLY A 119 -4.34 -5.73 0.07
C GLY A 119 -4.84 -7.09 0.56
N THR A 120 -5.02 -8.05 -0.34
CA THR A 120 -5.47 -9.41 -0.02
C THR A 120 -4.47 -10.12 0.88
N ASP A 121 -3.19 -10.08 0.52
CA ASP A 121 -2.10 -10.68 1.28
C ASP A 121 -1.99 -10.06 2.69
N ASN A 122 -1.93 -8.73 2.74
CA ASN A 122 -1.86 -8.01 4.01
C ASN A 122 -3.05 -8.31 4.94
N LEU A 123 -4.27 -8.31 4.38
CA LEU A 123 -5.48 -8.59 5.15
C LEU A 123 -5.52 -10.04 5.63
N SER A 124 -5.14 -11.00 4.79
CA SER A 124 -5.08 -12.42 5.16
C SER A 124 -4.15 -12.66 6.33
N HIS A 125 -2.96 -12.07 6.30
CA HIS A 125 -2.02 -12.16 7.43
C HIS A 125 -2.50 -11.47 8.71
N ILE A 126 -3.29 -10.39 8.60
CA ILE A 126 -3.90 -9.77 9.77
C ILE A 126 -4.97 -10.70 10.35
N LEU A 127 -5.85 -11.25 9.51
CA LEU A 127 -6.91 -12.16 9.94
C LEU A 127 -6.35 -13.47 10.52
N GLU A 128 -5.31 -14.05 9.90
CA GLU A 128 -4.62 -15.23 10.40
C GLU A 128 -4.11 -15.00 11.83
N ARG A 129 -3.45 -13.86 12.06
CA ARG A 129 -2.96 -13.49 13.38
C ARG A 129 -4.05 -13.28 14.43
N GLU A 130 -5.23 -12.79 14.04
CA GLU A 130 -6.35 -12.64 14.97
C GLU A 130 -7.01 -13.98 15.34
N ILE A 131 -6.83 -15.01 14.51
CA ILE A 131 -7.32 -16.37 14.75
C ILE A 131 -6.32 -17.17 15.60
N GLU A 132 -5.03 -16.93 15.39
CA GLU A 132 -3.97 -17.58 16.15
C GLU A 132 -3.92 -17.04 17.58
N THR A 133 -4.08 -17.95 18.54
CA THR A 133 -4.00 -17.65 19.99
C THR A 133 -2.57 -17.74 20.51
N ASP A 134 -1.58 -17.62 19.65
CA ASP A 134 -0.19 -17.80 20.02
C ASP A 134 0.34 -16.68 20.93
N THR A 135 1.22 -17.07 21.85
CA THR A 135 1.89 -16.22 22.84
C THR A 135 2.76 -15.12 22.20
N ILE A 136 3.08 -15.25 20.92
CA ILE A 136 3.90 -14.31 20.15
C ILE A 136 3.11 -13.78 18.97
N ARG A 137 2.85 -12.46 18.95
CA ARG A 137 2.12 -11.78 17.86
C ARG A 137 3.07 -10.87 17.08
N GLN A 138 3.23 -11.09 15.81
CA GLN A 138 3.95 -10.16 14.94
C GLN A 138 3.08 -8.95 14.63
N LEU A 139 3.40 -7.79 15.17
CA LEU A 139 2.63 -6.56 14.99
C LEU A 139 2.92 -5.86 13.66
N LEU A 140 4.17 -5.88 13.22
CA LEU A 140 4.61 -5.17 12.02
C LEU A 140 5.83 -5.85 11.39
N SER A 141 5.82 -5.95 10.07
CA SER A 141 6.99 -6.33 9.26
C SER A 141 7.57 -5.09 8.57
N LEU A 142 8.84 -4.85 8.73
CA LEU A 142 9.56 -3.69 8.20
C LEU A 142 10.57 -4.13 7.13
N GLY A 143 10.86 -3.24 6.18
CA GLY A 143 11.91 -3.44 5.19
C GLY A 143 11.76 -4.72 4.34
N GLY A 144 10.54 -5.08 3.91
CA GLY A 144 10.33 -6.28 3.11
C GLY A 144 10.58 -7.61 3.85
N GLY A 145 10.41 -7.62 5.18
CA GLY A 145 10.61 -8.82 6.02
C GLY A 145 11.99 -8.92 6.67
N THR A 146 12.84 -7.91 6.50
CA THR A 146 14.18 -7.88 7.14
C THR A 146 14.15 -7.59 8.63
N ALA A 147 13.06 -7.00 9.13
CA ALA A 147 12.83 -6.75 10.56
C ALA A 147 11.35 -6.90 10.88
N SER A 148 11.03 -7.26 12.12
CA SER A 148 9.64 -7.34 12.59
C SER A 148 9.51 -6.80 14.01
N LEU A 149 8.36 -6.20 14.30
CA LEU A 149 7.94 -5.86 15.65
C LEU A 149 6.98 -6.95 16.13
N ASN A 150 7.32 -7.58 17.25
CA ASN A 150 6.53 -8.65 17.82
C ASN A 150 6.05 -8.27 19.23
N GLU A 151 4.80 -8.59 19.54
CA GLU A 151 4.24 -8.59 20.89
C GLU A 151 4.34 -9.99 21.47
N ILE A 152 4.84 -10.09 22.70
CA ILE A 152 4.93 -11.37 23.41
C ILE A 152 4.12 -11.24 24.69
N LEU A 153 3.10 -12.05 24.84
CA LEU A 153 2.35 -12.19 26.09
C LEU A 153 3.11 -13.17 27.01
N LEU A 154 3.63 -12.64 28.09
CA LEU A 154 4.31 -13.47 29.10
C LEU A 154 3.27 -14.07 30.06
N PRO A 155 3.32 -15.39 30.34
CA PRO A 155 2.44 -16.00 31.33
C PRO A 155 2.69 -15.42 32.72
N GLU A 156 1.68 -15.48 33.61
CA GLU A 156 1.79 -14.92 34.97
C GLU A 156 2.93 -15.58 35.80
N ASP A 157 3.23 -16.84 35.51
CA ASP A 157 4.29 -17.61 36.14
C ASP A 157 5.64 -17.55 35.41
N PHE A 158 5.84 -16.53 34.57
CA PHE A 158 7.07 -16.39 33.79
C PHE A 158 8.29 -16.27 34.75
N GLN A 159 9.20 -17.26 34.67
CA GLN A 159 10.32 -17.45 35.57
C GLN A 159 11.30 -16.26 35.70
N PHE A 160 11.27 -15.32 34.76
CA PHE A 160 12.08 -14.10 34.73
C PHE A 160 11.27 -12.84 35.03
N ALA A 161 10.02 -12.96 35.51
CA ALA A 161 9.20 -11.81 35.85
C ALA A 161 9.92 -10.96 36.91
N GLY A 162 9.92 -9.64 36.69
CA GLY A 162 10.59 -8.69 37.59
C GLY A 162 12.10 -8.60 37.44
N LYS A 163 12.75 -9.34 36.55
CA LYS A 163 14.17 -9.21 36.24
C LYS A 163 14.41 -8.26 35.07
N GLU A 164 15.51 -7.52 35.13
CA GLU A 164 15.93 -6.71 33.98
C GLU A 164 16.37 -7.60 32.81
N ILE A 165 16.03 -7.24 31.58
CA ILE A 165 16.36 -8.02 30.35
C ILE A 165 17.86 -8.31 30.26
N LYS A 166 18.71 -7.37 30.66
CA LYS A 166 20.18 -7.58 30.72
C LYS A 166 20.65 -8.65 31.67
N ALA A 167 19.83 -9.01 32.68
CA ALA A 167 20.12 -10.06 33.64
C ALA A 167 19.66 -11.44 33.17
N VAL A 168 18.86 -11.51 32.09
CA VAL A 168 18.44 -12.75 31.46
C VAL A 168 19.56 -13.18 30.51
N SER A 169 20.17 -14.33 30.75
CA SER A 169 21.24 -14.85 29.90
C SER A 169 20.74 -14.98 28.44
N TYR A 170 21.46 -14.38 27.50
CA TYR A 170 21.12 -14.32 26.08
C TYR A 170 20.98 -15.67 25.37
N THR A 171 21.25 -16.78 26.01
CA THR A 171 21.15 -18.13 25.43
C THR A 171 19.72 -18.53 25.09
N HIS A 172 18.69 -17.84 25.62
CA HIS A 172 17.28 -18.18 25.40
C HIS A 172 16.51 -17.12 24.59
N LEU A 173 17.09 -15.95 24.35
CA LEU A 173 16.51 -14.84 23.58
C LEU A 173 17.40 -14.46 22.39
N ARG A 174 18.12 -15.42 21.83
CA ARG A 174 18.84 -15.16 20.58
C ARG A 174 17.82 -14.92 19.48
N ALA A 175 17.71 -13.68 19.02
CA ALA A 175 17.16 -13.40 17.72
C ALA A 175 17.93 -14.27 16.70
N HIS A 176 17.27 -15.21 16.06
CA HIS A 176 17.85 -15.94 14.95
C HIS A 176 18.02 -14.92 13.80
N GLU A 177 19.20 -14.34 13.70
CA GLU A 177 19.64 -13.73 12.47
C GLU A 177 19.85 -14.87 11.46
N THR A 178 18.84 -15.16 10.64
CA THR A 178 19.02 -15.95 9.45
C THR A 178 19.73 -15.05 8.43
N ARG A 179 21.07 -15.10 8.44
CA ARG A 179 21.84 -14.64 7.28
C ARG A 179 21.54 -15.61 6.15
N SER A 180 20.77 -15.14 5.17
CA SER A 180 20.73 -15.76 3.85
C SER A 180 22.09 -15.53 3.19
N ASN A 181 22.81 -16.58 2.93
CA ASN A 181 23.94 -16.60 2.01
C ASN A 181 23.45 -16.51 0.59
#